data_60c29eebf9d8b1df2770a9c319687dcc
#
_entry.id   60c29eebf9d8b1df2770a9c319687dcc
#
_cell.length_a   1.000
_cell.length_b   1.000
_cell.length_c   1.000
_cell.angle_alpha   90.00
_cell.angle_beta   90.00
_cell.angle_gamma   90.00
#
_symmetry.space_group_name_H-M   'P 1'
#
loop_
_entity.id
_entity.type
_entity.pdbx_description
1 polymer ?
#
loop_
_entity_poly.entity_id
_entity_poly.type
_entity_poly.pdbx_seq_one_letter_code
_entity_poly.pdbx_strand_id
1 'polypeptide(L)'
;MQAVDLSDATMGPQAAMEEDRLSLPAWIYHDAEFLSAEYEKVFRPSWQIVCHLSDIPASGRYHTLDVFGETILVVRGNDLQPRGFYNVCRHRAARLLDGDAGQCGGRIVCPYHAWSYGLDGALIGMPERAAFGALDMQRHGLVAVELEVYRGFVFVRLEGGGPTVAEMMAPYDAELAPYRLEELVPLGRVTLRERAVNWKNVGDNYSDALHIKVAHPGLTRLFGKGYGVESRGWVDKMWGALLDEPSRSLSERLYQLHLPEVAYLPPERRRLWSYYKLWPNIAFDVYPDQIDFMQSIPITPTKTIIREIAYVIPDARREMRAARYLNWRINRIVSLEDKALIERVQQGMASRSYTVGPLGDGEVSLKTFGRRIRELIPAARAHRAPPPGWSISAAR
;
A
#
# COMPACT_ATOMS: atom_id res chain seq x y z
N MET A 1 39.01 6.42 -18.57
CA MET A 1 37.82 6.38 -17.72
C MET A 1 37.45 4.91 -17.54
N GLN A 2 37.81 4.33 -16.41
CA GLN A 2 37.51 2.91 -16.13
C GLN A 2 36.02 2.79 -15.79
N ALA A 3 35.35 1.89 -16.50
CA ALA A 3 34.02 1.47 -16.17
C ALA A 3 34.05 0.83 -14.76
N VAL A 4 33.22 1.31 -13.85
CA VAL A 4 33.04 0.67 -12.54
C VAL A 4 32.26 -0.62 -12.81
N ASP A 5 32.96 -1.73 -12.69
CA ASP A 5 32.39 -3.07 -12.75
C ASP A 5 31.51 -3.27 -11.50
N LEU A 6 30.19 -3.30 -11.70
CA LEU A 6 29.19 -3.52 -10.65
C LEU A 6 28.80 -5.01 -10.53
N SER A 7 29.60 -5.91 -11.11
CA SER A 7 29.33 -7.35 -11.04
C SER A 7 29.79 -7.94 -9.70
N ASP A 8 28.82 -8.52 -8.98
CA ASP A 8 28.93 -9.62 -8.01
C ASP A 8 30.08 -9.61 -6.97
N ALA A 9 30.17 -8.57 -6.18
CA ALA A 9 30.85 -8.69 -4.88
C ALA A 9 29.77 -8.94 -3.81
N THR A 10 29.56 -10.18 -3.43
CA THR A 10 28.87 -10.50 -2.17
C THR A 10 29.56 -9.75 -1.04
N MET A 11 28.94 -8.66 -0.56
CA MET A 11 29.50 -7.86 0.53
C MET A 11 29.73 -8.77 1.74
N GLY A 12 30.92 -8.68 2.35
CA GLY A 12 31.17 -9.39 3.59
C GLY A 12 30.26 -8.90 4.72
N PRO A 13 30.00 -9.71 5.76
CA PRO A 13 29.06 -9.39 6.84
C PRO A 13 29.28 -8.02 7.49
N GLN A 14 30.51 -7.57 7.61
CA GLN A 14 30.85 -6.27 8.21
C GLN A 14 30.42 -5.10 7.32
N ALA A 15 30.63 -5.19 6.02
CA ALA A 15 30.22 -4.17 5.07
C ALA A 15 28.68 -4.07 4.98
N ALA A 16 27.98 -5.20 5.05
CA ALA A 16 26.50 -5.24 5.12
C ALA A 16 25.98 -4.57 6.40
N MET A 17 26.63 -4.79 7.56
CA MET A 17 26.28 -4.12 8.82
C MET A 17 26.51 -2.61 8.78
N GLU A 18 27.56 -2.16 8.10
CA GLU A 18 27.82 -0.72 7.91
C GLU A 18 26.83 -0.09 6.96
N GLU A 19 26.43 -0.80 5.88
CA GLU A 19 25.40 -0.32 4.94
C GLU A 19 24.04 -0.18 5.62
N ASP A 20 23.66 -1.10 6.51
CA ASP A 20 22.41 -1.05 7.27
C ASP A 20 22.31 0.15 8.24
N ARG A 21 23.43 0.78 8.57
CA ARG A 21 23.47 1.99 9.40
C ARG A 21 23.27 3.28 8.60
N LEU A 22 23.07 3.17 7.30
CA LEU A 22 22.87 4.32 6.42
C LEU A 22 21.47 4.30 5.81
N SER A 23 20.84 5.48 5.75
CA SER A 23 19.60 5.67 4.99
C SER A 23 19.81 5.35 3.51
N LEU A 24 18.75 5.21 2.77
CA LEU A 24 18.82 5.20 1.32
C LEU A 24 19.38 6.55 0.81
N PRO A 25 20.12 6.57 -0.30
CA PRO A 25 20.74 7.80 -0.80
C PRO A 25 19.69 8.77 -1.35
N ALA A 26 19.88 10.06 -1.07
CA ALA A 26 18.91 11.10 -1.39
C ALA A 26 18.53 11.16 -2.88
N TRP A 27 19.46 10.84 -3.79
CA TRP A 27 19.20 10.94 -5.22
C TRP A 27 18.06 10.04 -5.70
N ILE A 28 17.83 8.87 -5.08
CA ILE A 28 16.77 7.96 -5.49
C ILE A 28 15.36 8.47 -5.16
N TYR A 29 15.25 9.54 -4.36
CA TYR A 29 13.97 10.16 -4.00
C TYR A 29 13.51 11.23 -5.01
N HIS A 30 14.32 11.48 -6.07
CA HIS A 30 13.97 12.47 -7.12
C HIS A 30 14.43 12.06 -8.51
N ASP A 31 15.01 10.88 -8.67
CA ASP A 31 15.49 10.37 -9.95
C ASP A 31 14.37 9.59 -10.69
N ALA A 32 14.12 9.98 -11.96
CA ALA A 32 13.05 9.39 -12.76
C ALA A 32 13.42 7.98 -13.27
N GLU A 33 14.70 7.74 -13.54
CA GLU A 33 15.18 6.43 -14.00
C GLU A 33 15.11 5.41 -12.85
N PHE A 34 15.41 5.86 -11.61
CA PHE A 34 15.22 5.03 -10.43
C PHE A 34 13.76 4.67 -10.20
N LEU A 35 12.83 5.62 -10.35
CA LEU A 35 11.40 5.33 -10.25
C LEU A 35 10.96 4.31 -11.31
N SER A 36 11.48 4.40 -12.54
CA SER A 36 11.19 3.39 -13.58
C SER A 36 11.69 2.02 -13.18
N ALA A 37 12.88 1.93 -12.57
CA ALA A 37 13.41 0.67 -12.04
C ALA A 37 12.56 0.15 -10.85
N GLU A 38 12.04 1.04 -9.99
CA GLU A 38 11.12 0.67 -8.92
C GLU A 38 9.81 0.08 -9.48
N TYR A 39 9.26 0.64 -10.57
CA TYR A 39 8.07 0.05 -11.20
C TYR A 39 8.30 -1.39 -11.61
N GLU A 40 9.43 -1.69 -12.25
CA GLU A 40 9.74 -3.03 -12.76
C GLU A 40 10.18 -4.00 -11.63
N LYS A 41 11.03 -3.55 -10.71
CA LYS A 41 11.68 -4.44 -9.74
C LYS A 41 10.99 -4.51 -8.38
N VAL A 42 10.24 -3.47 -8.01
CA VAL A 42 9.60 -3.37 -6.70
C VAL A 42 8.08 -3.55 -6.83
N PHE A 43 7.42 -2.79 -7.70
CA PHE A 43 5.97 -2.72 -7.68
C PHE A 43 5.27 -3.81 -8.49
N ARG A 44 5.72 -4.09 -9.72
CA ARG A 44 5.08 -5.11 -10.57
C ARG A 44 5.09 -6.51 -9.93
N PRO A 45 6.18 -6.97 -9.28
CA PRO A 45 6.21 -8.24 -8.56
C PRO A 45 5.61 -8.19 -7.15
N SER A 46 5.10 -7.06 -6.70
CA SER A 46 4.53 -6.90 -5.35
C SER A 46 3.01 -6.80 -5.37
N TRP A 47 2.39 -7.29 -4.31
CA TRP A 47 0.94 -7.20 -4.11
C TRP A 47 0.48 -5.75 -3.94
N GLN A 48 -0.64 -5.42 -4.58
CA GLN A 48 -1.33 -4.13 -4.50
C GLN A 48 -2.76 -4.36 -4.01
N ILE A 49 -3.19 -3.67 -2.97
CA ILE A 49 -4.55 -3.77 -2.45
C ILE A 49 -5.53 -3.05 -3.38
N VAL A 50 -6.66 -3.68 -3.71
CA VAL A 50 -7.69 -3.09 -4.57
C VAL A 50 -8.91 -2.65 -3.76
N CYS A 51 -9.52 -3.57 -3.02
CA CYS A 51 -10.75 -3.33 -2.28
C CYS A 51 -10.95 -4.41 -1.22
N HIS A 52 -12.06 -4.36 -0.49
CA HIS A 52 -12.54 -5.47 0.32
C HIS A 52 -13.70 -6.19 -0.42
N LEU A 53 -13.95 -7.46 -0.12
CA LEU A 53 -15.04 -8.22 -0.73
C LEU A 53 -16.42 -7.58 -0.51
N SER A 54 -16.59 -6.85 0.58
CA SER A 54 -17.84 -6.10 0.86
C SER A 54 -18.04 -4.87 -0.06
N ASP A 55 -17.00 -4.41 -0.75
CA ASP A 55 -17.12 -3.34 -1.77
C ASP A 55 -17.68 -3.88 -3.08
N ILE A 56 -17.52 -5.19 -3.32
CA ILE A 56 -18.02 -5.90 -4.49
C ILE A 56 -18.95 -7.05 -4.08
N PRO A 57 -20.07 -6.79 -3.37
CA PRO A 57 -20.89 -7.82 -2.71
C PRO A 57 -21.73 -8.69 -3.68
N ALA A 58 -21.89 -8.27 -4.94
CA ALA A 58 -22.77 -8.93 -5.90
C ALA A 58 -22.09 -9.14 -7.26
N SER A 59 -22.54 -10.11 -8.03
CA SER A 59 -22.09 -10.38 -9.40
C SER A 59 -22.09 -9.10 -10.25
N GLY A 60 -21.03 -8.86 -11.00
CA GLY A 60 -20.82 -7.71 -11.86
C GLY A 60 -20.46 -6.40 -11.13
N ARG A 61 -20.41 -6.41 -9.79
CA ARG A 61 -19.79 -5.29 -9.05
C ARG A 61 -18.30 -5.33 -9.28
N TYR A 62 -17.68 -4.14 -9.45
CA TYR A 62 -16.27 -4.03 -9.75
C TYR A 62 -15.58 -2.86 -9.04
N HIS A 63 -14.27 -2.98 -8.91
CA HIS A 63 -13.34 -1.90 -8.61
C HIS A 63 -12.26 -1.82 -9.68
N THR A 64 -11.78 -0.60 -9.97
CA THR A 64 -10.57 -0.39 -10.79
C THR A 64 -9.44 0.15 -9.93
N LEU A 65 -8.21 -0.08 -10.37
CA LEU A 65 -7.00 0.43 -9.74
C LEU A 65 -6.03 0.88 -10.85
N ASP A 66 -5.69 2.15 -10.86
CA ASP A 66 -4.68 2.71 -11.78
C ASP A 66 -3.34 2.80 -11.02
N VAL A 67 -2.38 1.99 -11.44
CA VAL A 67 -1.06 1.88 -10.79
C VAL A 67 0.04 1.62 -11.83
N PHE A 68 1.16 2.29 -11.69
CA PHE A 68 2.40 2.01 -12.45
C PHE A 68 2.22 1.99 -13.96
N GLY A 69 1.36 2.88 -14.48
CA GLY A 69 1.05 2.97 -15.91
C GLY A 69 0.03 1.95 -16.41
N GLU A 70 -0.45 1.05 -15.54
CA GLU A 70 -1.47 0.06 -15.85
C GLU A 70 -2.83 0.41 -15.24
N THR A 71 -3.89 -0.10 -15.84
CA THR A 71 -5.23 -0.05 -15.29
C THR A 71 -5.74 -1.48 -15.04
N ILE A 72 -6.13 -1.76 -13.81
CA ILE A 72 -6.57 -3.07 -13.35
C ILE A 72 -8.07 -3.02 -13.04
N LEU A 73 -8.74 -4.10 -13.35
CA LEU A 73 -10.15 -4.34 -13.05
C LEU A 73 -10.28 -5.57 -12.15
N VAL A 74 -10.90 -5.39 -10.99
CA VAL A 74 -11.37 -6.50 -10.15
C VAL A 74 -12.89 -6.56 -10.24
N VAL A 75 -13.45 -7.69 -10.63
CA VAL A 75 -14.90 -7.89 -10.81
C VAL A 75 -15.38 -9.11 -10.06
N ARG A 76 -16.57 -9.04 -9.48
CA ARG A 76 -17.25 -10.17 -8.86
C ARG A 76 -17.90 -11.04 -9.94
N GLY A 77 -17.50 -12.29 -10.05
CA GLY A 77 -18.07 -13.25 -10.99
C GLY A 77 -19.48 -13.68 -10.64
N ASN A 78 -20.14 -14.43 -11.54
CA ASN A 78 -21.46 -15.01 -11.29
C ASN A 78 -21.46 -16.07 -10.17
N ASP A 79 -20.33 -16.71 -9.96
CA ASP A 79 -20.04 -17.66 -8.87
C ASP A 79 -19.63 -16.96 -7.56
N LEU A 80 -19.72 -15.63 -7.51
CA LEU A 80 -19.31 -14.79 -6.41
C LEU A 80 -17.80 -14.85 -6.08
N GLN A 81 -16.97 -15.36 -6.98
CA GLN A 81 -15.51 -15.28 -6.84
C GLN A 81 -14.99 -13.99 -7.48
N PRO A 82 -14.06 -13.25 -6.83
CA PRO A 82 -13.42 -12.10 -7.46
C PRO A 82 -12.41 -12.55 -8.51
N ARG A 83 -12.31 -11.78 -9.60
CA ARG A 83 -11.34 -11.99 -10.67
C ARG A 83 -10.67 -10.68 -11.03
N GLY A 84 -9.37 -10.74 -11.31
CA GLY A 84 -8.56 -9.59 -11.67
C GLY A 84 -8.13 -9.66 -13.13
N PHE A 85 -8.24 -8.54 -13.85
CA PHE A 85 -7.84 -8.43 -15.25
C PHE A 85 -7.15 -7.08 -15.48
N TYR A 86 -6.31 -7.00 -16.53
CA TYR A 86 -6.01 -5.71 -17.12
C TYR A 86 -7.29 -5.11 -17.69
N ASN A 87 -7.60 -3.87 -17.36
CA ASN A 87 -8.82 -3.17 -17.76
C ASN A 87 -8.75 -2.66 -19.21
N VAL A 88 -8.33 -3.52 -20.12
CA VAL A 88 -7.97 -3.18 -21.51
C VAL A 88 -8.64 -4.15 -22.49
N CYS A 89 -9.35 -3.60 -23.47
CA CYS A 89 -10.00 -4.37 -24.53
C CYS A 89 -8.96 -5.01 -25.47
N ARG A 90 -9.15 -6.29 -25.79
CA ARG A 90 -8.26 -7.07 -26.64
C ARG A 90 -8.33 -6.74 -28.13
N HIS A 91 -9.29 -5.86 -28.53
CA HIS A 91 -9.42 -5.41 -29.91
C HIS A 91 -8.45 -4.25 -30.24
N ARG A 92 -8.63 -3.09 -29.59
CA ARG A 92 -7.86 -1.84 -29.86
C ARG A 92 -7.52 -1.09 -28.59
N ALA A 93 -7.23 -1.82 -27.52
CA ALA A 93 -6.70 -1.31 -26.24
C ALA A 93 -7.56 -0.24 -25.54
N ALA A 94 -8.87 -0.11 -25.88
CA ALA A 94 -9.73 0.81 -25.14
C ALA A 94 -9.88 0.33 -23.68
N ARG A 95 -9.86 1.27 -22.72
CA ARG A 95 -10.25 1.01 -21.33
C ARG A 95 -11.70 0.50 -21.32
N LEU A 96 -11.97 -0.52 -20.53
CA LEU A 96 -13.27 -1.21 -20.52
C LEU A 96 -14.25 -0.57 -19.55
N LEU A 97 -13.84 -0.33 -18.33
CA LEU A 97 -14.68 0.21 -17.26
C LEU A 97 -13.99 1.43 -16.63
N ASP A 98 -14.77 2.48 -16.43
CA ASP A 98 -14.31 3.75 -15.87
C ASP A 98 -14.72 3.92 -14.41
N GLY A 99 -14.07 4.88 -13.74
CA GLY A 99 -14.32 5.20 -12.33
C GLY A 99 -13.70 4.18 -11.38
N ASP A 100 -13.69 4.52 -10.10
CA ASP A 100 -13.03 3.69 -9.06
C ASP A 100 -13.83 2.43 -8.73
N ALA A 101 -15.17 2.45 -8.91
CA ALA A 101 -16.07 1.34 -8.64
C ALA A 101 -17.38 1.47 -9.41
N GLY A 102 -18.04 0.36 -9.66
CA GLY A 102 -19.32 0.36 -10.36
C GLY A 102 -20.00 -1.00 -10.48
N GLN A 103 -20.92 -1.07 -11.43
CA GLN A 103 -21.70 -2.27 -11.75
C GLN A 103 -21.75 -2.44 -13.27
N CYS A 104 -21.23 -3.55 -13.80
CA CYS A 104 -21.25 -3.84 -15.23
C CYS A 104 -22.34 -4.87 -15.64
N GLY A 105 -23.17 -5.31 -14.70
CA GLY A 105 -24.16 -6.36 -14.95
C GLY A 105 -23.50 -7.73 -15.18
N GLY A 106 -24.09 -8.56 -16.05
CA GLY A 106 -23.63 -9.94 -16.30
C GLY A 106 -22.45 -10.05 -17.28
N ARG A 107 -21.94 -8.94 -17.84
CA ARG A 107 -20.86 -8.91 -18.81
C ARG A 107 -20.16 -7.55 -18.84
N ILE A 108 -18.91 -7.54 -19.27
CA ILE A 108 -18.11 -6.33 -19.51
C ILE A 108 -18.20 -6.00 -20.99
N VAL A 109 -18.65 -4.80 -21.34
CA VAL A 109 -18.82 -4.35 -22.74
C VAL A 109 -17.85 -3.21 -23.05
N CYS A 110 -17.04 -3.41 -24.05
CA CYS A 110 -16.10 -2.37 -24.52
C CYS A 110 -16.86 -1.16 -25.07
N PRO A 111 -16.59 0.06 -24.60
CA PRO A 111 -17.33 1.24 -25.05
C PRO A 111 -17.02 1.65 -26.51
N TYR A 112 -15.95 1.09 -27.11
CA TYR A 112 -15.52 1.49 -28.44
C TYR A 112 -16.24 0.72 -29.56
N HIS A 113 -16.20 -0.63 -29.55
CA HIS A 113 -16.78 -1.46 -30.59
C HIS A 113 -17.66 -2.59 -30.02
N ALA A 114 -18.13 -2.44 -28.80
CA ALA A 114 -19.04 -3.39 -28.12
C ALA A 114 -18.53 -4.86 -28.04
N TRP A 115 -17.21 -5.09 -28.13
CA TRP A 115 -16.67 -6.40 -27.75
C TRP A 115 -17.08 -6.71 -26.33
N SER A 116 -17.65 -7.89 -26.10
CA SER A 116 -18.24 -8.25 -24.83
C SER A 116 -17.50 -9.43 -24.21
N TYR A 117 -17.19 -9.27 -22.94
CA TYR A 117 -16.49 -10.28 -22.14
C TYR A 117 -17.38 -10.77 -21.00
N GLY A 118 -17.31 -12.06 -20.72
CA GLY A 118 -17.88 -12.62 -19.50
C GLY A 118 -17.20 -12.07 -18.25
N LEU A 119 -17.82 -12.26 -17.09
CA LEU A 119 -17.19 -11.90 -15.80
C LEU A 119 -16.03 -12.83 -15.43
N ASP A 120 -15.84 -13.89 -16.18
CA ASP A 120 -14.67 -14.80 -16.17
C ASP A 120 -13.54 -14.35 -17.11
N GLY A 121 -13.74 -13.25 -17.84
CA GLY A 121 -12.79 -12.68 -18.79
C GLY A 121 -12.88 -13.26 -20.20
N ALA A 122 -13.67 -14.31 -20.47
CA ALA A 122 -13.81 -14.88 -21.80
C ALA A 122 -14.45 -13.89 -22.79
N LEU A 123 -13.93 -13.80 -24.02
CA LEU A 123 -14.61 -13.07 -25.10
C LEU A 123 -15.87 -13.83 -25.50
N ILE A 124 -17.06 -13.27 -25.23
CA ILE A 124 -18.35 -13.93 -25.46
C ILE A 124 -19.14 -13.34 -26.63
N GLY A 125 -18.74 -12.17 -27.14
CA GLY A 125 -19.43 -11.55 -28.27
C GLY A 125 -18.63 -10.42 -28.90
N MET A 126 -18.76 -10.30 -30.20
CA MET A 126 -18.26 -9.16 -30.99
C MET A 126 -19.24 -8.86 -32.12
N PRO A 127 -19.64 -7.60 -32.30
CA PRO A 127 -20.39 -7.16 -33.47
C PRO A 127 -19.63 -7.48 -34.76
N GLU A 128 -20.36 -7.70 -35.85
CA GLU A 128 -19.78 -7.93 -37.19
C GLU A 128 -18.71 -9.01 -37.22
N ARG A 129 -18.93 -10.09 -36.48
CA ARG A 129 -17.97 -11.22 -36.36
C ARG A 129 -17.44 -11.70 -37.71
N ALA A 130 -18.27 -11.69 -38.76
CA ALA A 130 -17.87 -12.10 -40.08
C ALA A 130 -16.71 -11.27 -40.66
N ALA A 131 -16.57 -9.99 -40.26
CA ALA A 131 -15.47 -9.14 -40.70
C ALA A 131 -14.11 -9.54 -40.10
N PHE A 132 -14.10 -10.37 -39.05
CA PHE A 132 -12.86 -10.81 -38.38
C PHE A 132 -12.39 -12.20 -38.85
N GLY A 133 -13.05 -12.79 -39.87
CA GLY A 133 -12.66 -14.08 -40.40
C GLY A 133 -12.67 -15.21 -39.35
N ALA A 134 -11.64 -16.04 -39.37
CA ALA A 134 -11.51 -17.18 -38.45
C ALA A 134 -10.88 -16.82 -37.10
N LEU A 135 -11.17 -15.64 -36.53
CA LEU A 135 -10.63 -15.22 -35.22
C LEU A 135 -11.05 -16.21 -34.13
N ASP A 136 -10.04 -16.72 -33.42
CA ASP A 136 -10.22 -17.59 -32.26
C ASP A 136 -10.61 -16.76 -31.03
N MET A 137 -11.87 -16.79 -30.64
CA MET A 137 -12.38 -16.05 -29.49
C MET A 137 -11.74 -16.47 -28.18
N GLN A 138 -11.31 -17.73 -28.02
CA GLN A 138 -10.70 -18.21 -26.78
C GLN A 138 -9.36 -17.54 -26.50
N ARG A 139 -8.62 -17.15 -27.54
CA ARG A 139 -7.35 -16.44 -27.42
C ARG A 139 -7.49 -14.93 -27.21
N HIS A 140 -8.69 -14.41 -27.28
CA HIS A 140 -8.98 -12.96 -27.18
C HIS A 140 -9.77 -12.60 -25.92
N GLY A 141 -9.75 -13.46 -24.89
CA GLY A 141 -10.21 -13.14 -23.55
C GLY A 141 -9.35 -12.04 -22.89
N LEU A 142 -9.85 -11.45 -21.82
CA LEU A 142 -9.12 -10.47 -21.02
C LEU A 142 -7.85 -11.11 -20.44
N VAL A 143 -6.80 -10.34 -20.31
CA VAL A 143 -5.55 -10.79 -19.68
C VAL A 143 -5.74 -10.73 -18.18
N ALA A 144 -5.62 -11.88 -17.52
CA ALA A 144 -5.74 -11.98 -16.07
C ALA A 144 -4.49 -11.39 -15.39
N VAL A 145 -4.69 -10.81 -14.20
CA VAL A 145 -3.65 -10.54 -13.22
C VAL A 145 -3.76 -11.54 -12.08
N GLU A 146 -2.65 -11.80 -11.40
CA GLU A 146 -2.69 -12.65 -10.21
C GLU A 146 -3.52 -11.95 -9.12
N LEU A 147 -4.40 -12.72 -8.44
CA LEU A 147 -5.30 -12.20 -7.43
C LEU A 147 -5.28 -13.12 -6.22
N GLU A 148 -5.23 -12.53 -5.04
CA GLU A 148 -5.37 -13.20 -3.75
C GLU A 148 -6.40 -12.46 -2.89
N VAL A 149 -7.16 -13.23 -2.12
CA VAL A 149 -8.03 -12.69 -1.07
C VAL A 149 -7.43 -13.09 0.27
N TYR A 150 -6.99 -12.10 1.03
CA TYR A 150 -6.52 -12.29 2.38
C TYR A 150 -7.45 -11.58 3.36
N ARG A 151 -8.08 -12.34 4.25
CA ARG A 151 -9.02 -11.84 5.27
C ARG A 151 -10.06 -10.84 4.74
N GLY A 152 -10.63 -11.14 3.56
CA GLY A 152 -11.63 -10.30 2.90
C GLY A 152 -11.06 -9.19 2.02
N PHE A 153 -9.83 -8.78 2.18
CA PHE A 153 -9.17 -7.82 1.29
C PHE A 153 -8.67 -8.49 0.01
N VAL A 154 -8.91 -7.82 -1.11
CA VAL A 154 -8.55 -8.28 -2.45
C VAL A 154 -7.26 -7.61 -2.89
N PHE A 155 -6.27 -8.42 -3.21
CA PHE A 155 -4.97 -8.00 -3.70
C PHE A 155 -4.76 -8.48 -5.12
N VAL A 156 -3.98 -7.74 -5.89
CA VAL A 156 -3.52 -8.11 -7.23
C VAL A 156 -2.02 -7.95 -7.34
N ARG A 157 -1.40 -8.73 -8.23
CA ARG A 157 0.02 -8.66 -8.56
C ARG A 157 0.17 -8.77 -10.07
N LEU A 158 0.98 -7.86 -10.66
CA LEU A 158 1.13 -7.78 -12.12
C LEU A 158 2.09 -8.82 -12.66
N GLU A 159 3.12 -9.17 -11.88
CA GLU A 159 4.11 -10.21 -12.22
C GLU A 159 4.24 -11.21 -11.08
N GLY A 160 4.03 -12.46 -11.36
CA GLY A 160 4.08 -13.53 -10.36
C GLY A 160 5.49 -13.86 -9.86
N GLY A 161 5.58 -14.69 -8.80
CA GLY A 161 6.85 -15.30 -8.37
C GLY A 161 7.38 -14.85 -7.01
N GLY A 162 6.59 -14.28 -6.17
CA GLY A 162 6.93 -14.01 -4.75
C GLY A 162 5.99 -14.73 -3.79
N PRO A 163 6.11 -14.48 -2.47
CA PRO A 163 5.21 -15.05 -1.48
C PRO A 163 3.77 -14.55 -1.68
N THR A 164 2.81 -15.31 -1.21
CA THR A 164 1.41 -14.90 -1.08
C THR A 164 1.25 -13.82 0.00
N VAL A 165 0.14 -13.07 -0.02
CA VAL A 165 -0.17 -12.11 1.06
C VAL A 165 -0.32 -12.85 2.38
N ALA A 166 -0.93 -14.03 2.37
CA ALA A 166 -1.08 -14.87 3.57
C ALA A 166 0.29 -15.27 4.16
N GLU A 167 1.25 -15.68 3.32
CA GLU A 167 2.62 -15.99 3.78
C GLU A 167 3.34 -14.75 4.32
N MET A 168 3.18 -13.59 3.67
CA MET A 168 3.77 -12.33 4.14
C MET A 168 3.21 -11.90 5.49
N MET A 169 1.91 -12.05 5.70
CA MET A 169 1.20 -11.67 6.92
C MET A 169 1.22 -12.74 8.03
N ALA A 170 1.70 -13.96 7.74
CA ALA A 170 1.71 -15.09 8.68
C ALA A 170 2.30 -14.75 10.07
N PRO A 171 3.38 -13.94 10.21
CA PRO A 171 3.90 -13.59 11.55
C PRO A 171 2.92 -12.84 12.45
N TYR A 172 1.87 -12.24 11.86
CA TYR A 172 0.89 -11.40 12.56
C TYR A 172 -0.55 -11.91 12.42
N ASP A 173 -0.78 -13.01 11.71
CA ASP A 173 -2.11 -13.53 11.42
C ASP A 173 -2.93 -13.84 12.67
N ALA A 174 -2.31 -14.42 13.68
CA ALA A 174 -2.95 -14.70 14.97
C ALA A 174 -3.36 -13.41 15.72
N GLU A 175 -2.63 -12.31 15.52
CA GLU A 175 -2.95 -11.02 16.12
C GLU A 175 -4.13 -10.33 15.42
N LEU A 176 -4.27 -10.55 14.12
CA LEU A 176 -5.33 -9.96 13.29
C LEU A 176 -6.64 -10.78 13.35
N ALA A 177 -6.55 -12.07 13.62
CA ALA A 177 -7.72 -12.96 13.66
C ALA A 177 -8.89 -12.45 14.54
N PRO A 178 -8.66 -11.92 15.76
CA PRO A 178 -9.74 -11.42 16.61
C PRO A 178 -10.49 -10.22 16.01
N TYR A 179 -9.91 -9.49 15.08
CA TYR A 179 -10.55 -8.31 14.47
C TYR A 179 -11.58 -8.64 13.40
N ARG A 180 -11.72 -9.92 13.01
CA ARG A 180 -12.78 -10.41 12.12
C ARG A 180 -12.81 -9.64 10.80
N LEU A 181 -11.64 -9.49 10.18
CA LEU A 181 -11.47 -8.65 8.99
C LEU A 181 -12.39 -9.03 7.83
N GLU A 182 -12.80 -10.29 7.75
CA GLU A 182 -13.71 -10.81 6.73
C GLU A 182 -15.14 -10.25 6.82
N GLU A 183 -15.51 -9.69 7.97
CA GLU A 183 -16.87 -9.16 8.25
C GLU A 183 -16.91 -7.63 8.12
N LEU A 184 -15.83 -7.01 7.73
CA LEU A 184 -15.73 -5.57 7.57
C LEU A 184 -16.64 -5.06 6.45
N VAL A 185 -17.18 -3.86 6.67
CA VAL A 185 -17.89 -3.08 5.65
C VAL A 185 -17.25 -1.69 5.54
N PRO A 186 -17.28 -1.04 4.35
CA PRO A 186 -16.68 0.27 4.19
C PRO A 186 -17.42 1.33 5.02
N LEU A 187 -16.68 2.18 5.72
CA LEU A 187 -17.23 3.33 6.48
C LEU A 187 -17.47 4.56 5.60
N GLY A 188 -16.99 4.56 4.38
CA GLY A 188 -17.10 5.69 3.46
C GLY A 188 -16.70 5.30 2.04
N ARG A 189 -16.03 6.22 1.37
CA ARG A 189 -15.47 6.01 0.04
C ARG A 189 -13.94 6.11 0.10
N VAL A 190 -13.27 5.51 -0.86
CA VAL A 190 -11.83 5.71 -1.06
C VAL A 190 -11.55 7.21 -1.17
N THR A 191 -10.56 7.67 -0.44
CA THR A 191 -10.01 9.03 -0.56
C THR A 191 -8.64 8.98 -1.22
N LEU A 192 -8.39 9.95 -2.10
CA LEU A 192 -7.12 10.13 -2.78
C LEU A 192 -6.51 11.47 -2.34
N ARG A 193 -5.31 11.44 -1.79
CA ARG A 193 -4.62 12.64 -1.31
C ARG A 193 -3.25 12.75 -1.94
N GLU A 194 -3.02 13.81 -2.68
CA GLU A 194 -1.70 14.10 -3.23
C GLU A 194 -0.73 14.54 -2.14
N ARG A 195 0.53 14.09 -2.29
CA ARG A 195 1.70 14.51 -1.53
C ARG A 195 2.81 14.89 -2.50
N ALA A 196 3.40 16.06 -2.30
CA ALA A 196 4.54 16.55 -3.10
C ALA A 196 5.88 15.92 -2.61
N VAL A 197 5.89 14.59 -2.49
CA VAL A 197 7.02 13.82 -1.98
C VAL A 197 7.16 12.49 -2.73
N ASN A 198 8.34 11.89 -2.64
CA ASN A 198 8.58 10.50 -3.06
C ASN A 198 7.80 9.53 -2.17
N TRP A 199 7.33 8.42 -2.74
CA TRP A 199 6.58 7.39 -2.01
C TRP A 199 7.37 6.76 -0.85
N LYS A 200 8.71 6.67 -0.98
CA LYS A 200 9.58 6.17 0.07
C LYS A 200 9.57 7.08 1.31
N ASN A 201 9.53 8.42 1.13
CA ASN A 201 9.40 9.35 2.26
C ASN A 201 8.11 9.14 3.06
N VAL A 202 7.02 8.73 2.40
CA VAL A 202 5.78 8.34 3.10
C VAL A 202 6.01 7.08 3.93
N GLY A 203 6.63 6.07 3.32
CA GLY A 203 6.91 4.78 3.98
C GLY A 203 7.94 4.90 5.11
N ASP A 204 8.98 5.72 4.93
CA ASP A 204 10.02 5.97 5.92
C ASP A 204 9.44 6.67 7.15
N ASN A 205 8.66 7.74 6.95
CA ASN A 205 8.00 8.46 8.04
C ASN A 205 6.99 7.56 8.78
N TYR A 206 6.16 6.79 8.04
CA TYR A 206 5.19 5.88 8.65
C TYR A 206 5.84 4.83 9.57
N SER A 207 7.05 4.37 9.25
CA SER A 207 7.75 3.31 9.98
C SER A 207 8.76 3.81 11.01
N ASP A 208 9.02 5.10 11.07
CA ASP A 208 9.92 5.71 12.05
C ASP A 208 9.21 5.98 13.37
N ALA A 209 9.76 5.46 14.48
CA ALA A 209 9.23 5.75 15.82
C ALA A 209 9.89 6.96 16.49
N LEU A 210 11.05 7.42 16.01
CA LEU A 210 11.81 8.47 16.68
C LEU A 210 11.11 9.82 16.61
N HIS A 211 10.45 10.12 15.48
CA HIS A 211 9.74 11.38 15.29
C HIS A 211 8.47 11.50 16.14
N ILE A 212 7.84 10.38 16.56
CA ILE A 212 6.55 10.37 17.29
C ILE A 212 6.59 11.31 18.51
N LYS A 213 7.66 11.24 19.31
CA LYS A 213 7.76 12.05 20.54
C LYS A 213 7.88 13.55 20.29
N VAL A 214 8.37 13.94 19.12
CA VAL A 214 8.65 15.33 18.75
C VAL A 214 7.52 15.89 17.86
N ALA A 215 7.12 15.10 16.89
CA ALA A 215 6.21 15.53 15.84
C ALA A 215 4.73 15.36 16.20
N HIS A 216 4.39 14.34 17.01
CA HIS A 216 3.03 13.97 17.34
C HIS A 216 2.72 14.11 18.83
N PRO A 217 2.53 15.33 19.33
CA PRO A 217 2.16 15.55 20.75
C PRO A 217 0.89 14.78 21.14
N GLY A 218 -0.03 14.58 20.18
CA GLY A 218 -1.28 13.82 20.38
C GLY A 218 -1.01 12.36 20.66
N LEU A 219 -0.24 11.69 19.82
CA LEU A 219 0.13 10.29 20.00
C LEU A 219 0.98 10.08 21.26
N THR A 220 1.87 11.04 21.56
CA THR A 220 2.67 11.00 22.79
C THR A 220 1.79 11.07 24.04
N ARG A 221 0.70 11.87 24.04
CA ARG A 221 -0.27 11.91 25.15
C ARG A 221 -1.11 10.65 25.24
N LEU A 222 -1.42 10.01 24.10
CA LEU A 222 -2.21 8.79 24.04
C LEU A 222 -1.41 7.55 24.49
N PHE A 223 -0.13 7.44 24.10
CA PHE A 223 0.67 6.22 24.29
C PHE A 223 1.83 6.37 25.26
N GLY A 224 2.16 7.58 25.68
CA GLY A 224 3.30 7.85 26.55
C GLY A 224 4.61 7.43 25.87
N LYS A 225 5.39 6.62 26.60
CA LYS A 225 6.68 6.05 26.12
C LYS A 225 6.51 4.65 25.51
N GLY A 226 5.29 4.14 25.42
CA GLY A 226 4.96 2.76 25.07
C GLY A 226 4.84 2.49 23.56
N TYR A 227 5.31 3.40 22.69
CA TYR A 227 5.28 3.15 21.26
C TYR A 227 6.37 2.16 20.87
N GLY A 228 5.95 1.03 20.25
CA GLY A 228 6.82 -0.05 19.83
C GLY A 228 6.95 -0.15 18.31
N VAL A 229 8.07 -0.70 17.86
CA VAL A 229 8.35 -1.00 16.44
C VAL A 229 9.05 -2.34 16.35
N GLU A 230 8.62 -3.17 15.41
CA GLU A 230 9.33 -4.39 15.01
C GLU A 230 9.18 -4.62 13.50
N SER A 231 10.11 -5.38 12.93
CA SER A 231 10.08 -5.81 11.53
C SER A 231 10.24 -7.32 11.45
N ARG A 232 9.28 -8.00 10.82
CA ARG A 232 9.31 -9.46 10.62
C ARG A 232 9.00 -9.80 9.18
N GLY A 233 9.98 -10.34 8.47
CA GLY A 233 9.82 -10.73 7.07
C GLY A 233 9.39 -9.54 6.19
N TRP A 234 8.17 -9.57 5.70
CA TRP A 234 7.62 -8.59 4.76
C TRP A 234 6.79 -7.49 5.40
N VAL A 235 6.68 -7.49 6.72
CA VAL A 235 5.80 -6.60 7.46
C VAL A 235 6.56 -5.88 8.57
N ASP A 236 6.40 -4.57 8.60
CA ASP A 236 6.78 -3.74 9.73
C ASP A 236 5.55 -3.52 10.59
N LYS A 237 5.67 -3.70 11.90
CA LYS A 237 4.60 -3.45 12.86
C LYS A 237 5.01 -2.36 13.82
N MET A 238 4.10 -1.40 14.01
CA MET A 238 4.17 -0.39 15.05
C MET A 238 2.93 -0.49 15.93
N TRP A 239 3.03 -0.08 17.19
CA TRP A 239 1.87 -0.11 18.09
C TRP A 239 2.02 0.85 19.27
N GLY A 240 0.86 1.24 19.83
CA GLY A 240 0.79 1.99 21.07
C GLY A 240 -0.51 1.66 21.82
N ALA A 241 -0.40 1.36 23.10
CA ALA A 241 -1.57 1.19 23.95
C ALA A 241 -2.04 2.54 24.51
N LEU A 242 -3.35 2.77 24.49
CA LEU A 242 -3.93 3.97 25.07
C LEU A 242 -3.71 3.98 26.58
N LEU A 243 -3.15 5.06 27.10
CA LEU A 243 -3.00 5.27 28.52
C LEU A 243 -4.37 5.38 29.20
N ASP A 244 -4.45 4.99 30.45
CA ASP A 244 -5.65 5.18 31.29
C ASP A 244 -5.76 6.63 31.77
N GLU A 245 -4.63 7.34 31.91
CA GLU A 245 -4.61 8.76 32.24
C GLU A 245 -5.22 9.59 31.10
N PRO A 246 -6.29 10.38 31.39
CA PRO A 246 -6.97 11.16 30.36
C PRO A 246 -6.07 12.25 29.78
N SER A 247 -6.03 12.33 28.45
CA SER A 247 -5.31 13.40 27.74
C SER A 247 -5.86 14.80 28.09
N ARG A 248 -4.99 15.80 28.01
CA ARG A 248 -5.36 17.22 28.10
C ARG A 248 -6.14 17.72 26.87
N SER A 249 -5.94 17.09 25.71
CA SER A 249 -6.67 17.38 24.49
C SER A 249 -8.08 16.81 24.54
N LEU A 250 -9.08 17.60 24.19
CA LEU A 250 -10.48 17.19 24.29
C LEU A 250 -10.80 15.96 23.43
N SER A 251 -10.37 15.95 22.18
CA SER A 251 -10.66 14.83 21.27
C SER A 251 -10.02 13.52 21.73
N GLU A 252 -8.77 13.56 22.16
CA GLU A 252 -8.03 12.43 22.68
C GLU A 252 -8.67 11.89 23.98
N ARG A 253 -8.96 12.80 24.92
CA ARG A 253 -9.63 12.47 26.19
C ARG A 253 -11.00 11.84 25.99
N LEU A 254 -11.82 12.41 25.10
CA LEU A 254 -13.14 11.86 24.80
C LEU A 254 -13.03 10.49 24.15
N TYR A 255 -12.05 10.28 23.26
CA TYR A 255 -11.79 8.98 22.68
C TYR A 255 -11.40 7.95 23.75
N GLN A 256 -10.43 8.29 24.63
CA GLN A 256 -10.01 7.40 25.72
C GLN A 256 -11.16 7.02 26.67
N LEU A 257 -12.05 7.97 26.99
CA LEU A 257 -13.15 7.80 27.95
C LEU A 257 -14.37 7.10 27.34
N HIS A 258 -14.64 7.32 26.05
CA HIS A 258 -15.89 6.89 25.41
C HIS A 258 -15.67 5.81 24.35
N LEU A 259 -14.42 5.32 24.14
CA LEU A 259 -14.18 4.14 23.31
C LEU A 259 -14.97 2.96 23.89
N PRO A 260 -16.00 2.44 23.18
CA PRO A 260 -16.81 1.37 23.72
C PRO A 260 -16.01 0.08 23.84
N GLU A 261 -16.35 -0.72 24.80
CA GLU A 261 -15.80 -2.07 24.89
C GLU A 261 -16.24 -2.88 23.67
N VAL A 262 -15.23 -3.49 23.01
CA VAL A 262 -15.40 -4.39 21.86
C VAL A 262 -15.22 -5.81 22.40
N ALA A 263 -16.33 -6.46 22.77
CA ALA A 263 -16.32 -7.71 23.52
C ALA A 263 -15.63 -8.89 22.80
N TYR A 264 -15.64 -8.89 21.45
CA TYR A 264 -14.97 -9.94 20.66
C TYR A 264 -13.46 -9.78 20.61
N LEU A 265 -12.93 -8.59 20.95
CA LEU A 265 -11.48 -8.41 21.07
C LEU A 265 -10.98 -8.90 22.44
N PRO A 266 -9.83 -9.59 22.47
CA PRO A 266 -9.19 -9.93 23.74
C PRO A 266 -8.79 -8.65 24.49
N PRO A 267 -8.73 -8.69 25.83
CA PRO A 267 -8.53 -7.49 26.66
C PRO A 267 -7.35 -6.62 26.25
N GLU A 268 -6.22 -7.24 25.91
CA GLU A 268 -4.99 -6.57 25.51
C GLU A 268 -5.10 -5.81 24.15
N ARG A 269 -6.14 -6.12 23.36
CA ARG A 269 -6.39 -5.47 22.07
C ARG A 269 -7.42 -4.35 22.14
N ARG A 270 -8.22 -4.27 23.19
CA ARG A 270 -9.35 -3.33 23.31
C ARG A 270 -8.95 -1.86 23.36
N ARG A 271 -7.69 -1.59 23.72
CA ARG A 271 -7.11 -0.25 23.81
C ARG A 271 -5.79 -0.14 23.08
N LEU A 272 -5.51 -1.04 22.14
CA LEU A 272 -4.29 -1.08 21.35
C LEU A 272 -4.54 -0.51 19.96
N TRP A 273 -3.73 0.43 19.55
CA TRP A 273 -3.58 0.86 18.17
C TRP A 273 -2.38 0.14 17.58
N SER A 274 -2.59 -0.54 16.46
CA SER A 274 -1.53 -1.28 15.76
C SER A 274 -1.50 -0.88 14.30
N TYR A 275 -0.31 -0.83 13.75
CA TYR A 275 -0.05 -0.40 12.38
C TYR A 275 0.81 -1.47 11.72
N TYR A 276 0.39 -1.97 10.58
CA TYR A 276 1.08 -3.02 9.83
C TYR A 276 1.41 -2.51 8.44
N LYS A 277 2.69 -2.24 8.17
CA LYS A 277 3.15 -1.86 6.84
C LYS A 277 3.61 -3.09 6.09
N LEU A 278 2.83 -3.50 5.11
CA LEU A 278 3.13 -4.59 4.18
C LEU A 278 3.94 -4.06 3.01
N TRP A 279 5.04 -4.74 2.70
CA TRP A 279 5.87 -4.42 1.54
C TRP A 279 5.08 -4.36 0.23
N PRO A 280 5.35 -3.38 -0.67
CA PRO A 280 6.27 -2.25 -0.47
C PRO A 280 5.58 -0.99 0.09
N ASN A 281 4.27 -0.81 -0.12
CA ASN A 281 3.60 0.49 -0.05
C ASN A 281 2.19 0.44 0.56
N ILE A 282 1.82 -0.64 1.24
CA ILE A 282 0.50 -0.82 1.86
C ILE A 282 0.65 -0.77 3.37
N ALA A 283 -0.27 -0.10 4.04
CA ALA A 283 -0.37 -0.09 5.48
C ALA A 283 -1.79 -0.40 5.93
N PHE A 284 -1.92 -1.10 7.04
CA PHE A 284 -3.17 -1.31 7.76
C PHE A 284 -3.06 -0.67 9.14
N ASP A 285 -3.96 0.26 9.41
CA ASP A 285 -4.12 0.88 10.71
C ASP A 285 -5.25 0.15 11.43
N VAL A 286 -4.93 -0.61 12.46
CA VAL A 286 -5.84 -1.52 13.15
C VAL A 286 -6.16 -0.97 14.53
N TYR A 287 -7.37 -0.44 14.68
CA TYR A 287 -7.91 0.14 15.90
C TYR A 287 -9.02 -0.75 16.48
N PRO A 288 -9.40 -0.59 17.75
CA PRO A 288 -10.54 -1.32 18.31
C PRO A 288 -11.88 -1.00 17.65
N ASP A 289 -12.02 0.21 17.10
CA ASP A 289 -13.27 0.77 16.57
C ASP A 289 -13.36 0.73 15.03
N GLN A 290 -12.23 0.66 14.33
CA GLN A 290 -12.15 0.61 12.86
C GLN A 290 -10.83 0.06 12.38
N ILE A 291 -10.75 -0.25 11.09
CA ILE A 291 -9.52 -0.65 10.41
C ILE A 291 -9.43 0.14 9.11
N ASP A 292 -8.29 0.78 8.90
CA ASP A 292 -8.03 1.55 7.69
C ASP A 292 -6.97 0.85 6.86
N PHE A 293 -7.05 0.90 5.53
CA PHE A 293 -5.84 0.70 4.75
C PHE A 293 -5.39 2.02 4.13
N MET A 294 -4.09 2.17 4.03
CA MET A 294 -3.41 3.24 3.31
C MET A 294 -2.46 2.61 2.28
N GLN A 295 -2.46 3.15 1.06
CA GLN A 295 -1.56 2.75 -0.01
C GLN A 295 -0.89 3.98 -0.60
N SER A 296 0.45 4.00 -0.65
CA SER A 296 1.21 5.10 -1.26
C SER A 296 1.58 4.75 -2.70
N ILE A 297 0.95 5.42 -3.67
CA ILE A 297 1.11 5.16 -5.10
C ILE A 297 2.00 6.27 -5.69
N PRO A 298 3.22 5.95 -6.15
CA PRO A 298 4.07 6.93 -6.82
C PRO A 298 3.49 7.32 -8.18
N ILE A 299 3.49 8.63 -8.48
CA ILE A 299 3.06 9.19 -9.77
C ILE A 299 4.26 9.76 -10.51
N THR A 300 5.13 10.45 -9.80
CA THR A 300 6.43 10.93 -10.26
C THR A 300 7.47 10.70 -9.16
N PRO A 301 8.75 10.89 -9.40
CA PRO A 301 9.75 10.76 -8.33
C PRO A 301 9.48 11.64 -7.10
N THR A 302 8.72 12.73 -7.27
CA THR A 302 8.44 13.70 -6.20
C THR A 302 6.95 13.92 -5.97
N LYS A 303 6.10 13.02 -6.47
CA LYS A 303 4.65 13.09 -6.28
C LYS A 303 4.08 11.70 -5.99
N THR A 304 3.35 11.59 -4.90
CA THR A 304 2.68 10.37 -4.44
C THR A 304 1.20 10.63 -4.21
N ILE A 305 0.36 9.68 -4.56
CA ILE A 305 -1.04 9.64 -4.12
C ILE A 305 -1.14 8.69 -2.94
N ILE A 306 -1.69 9.20 -1.84
CA ILE A 306 -2.15 8.36 -0.73
C ILE A 306 -3.59 7.97 -1.01
N ARG A 307 -3.82 6.68 -1.15
CA ARG A 307 -5.14 6.06 -1.31
C ARG A 307 -5.52 5.39 0.00
N GLU A 308 -6.65 5.77 0.57
CA GLU A 308 -7.08 5.26 1.88
C GLU A 308 -8.59 5.10 1.98
N ILE A 309 -9.03 4.18 2.82
CA ILE A 309 -10.42 3.97 3.21
C ILE A 309 -10.48 3.27 4.57
N ALA A 310 -11.48 3.64 5.36
CA ALA A 310 -11.79 3.00 6.64
C ALA A 310 -12.87 1.92 6.45
N TYR A 311 -12.73 0.83 7.19
CA TYR A 311 -13.69 -0.26 7.31
C TYR A 311 -14.05 -0.51 8.76
N VAL A 312 -15.26 -1.03 8.98
CA VAL A 312 -15.78 -1.27 10.32
C VAL A 312 -16.56 -2.58 10.40
N ILE A 313 -16.59 -3.19 11.56
CA ILE A 313 -17.66 -4.14 11.92
C ILE A 313 -18.91 -3.30 12.18
N PRO A 314 -20.07 -3.62 11.59
CA PRO A 314 -21.32 -2.89 11.81
C PRO A 314 -21.66 -2.79 13.30
N ASP A 315 -21.83 -1.56 13.80
CA ASP A 315 -22.18 -1.27 15.19
C ASP A 315 -23.04 -0.01 15.24
N ALA A 316 -24.26 -0.16 15.73
CA ALA A 316 -25.25 0.92 15.78
C ALA A 316 -25.14 1.81 17.04
N ARG A 317 -24.28 1.47 18.02
CA ARG A 317 -24.11 2.24 19.25
C ARG A 317 -23.66 3.66 18.94
N ARG A 318 -24.24 4.62 19.66
CA ARG A 318 -23.87 6.05 19.50
C ARG A 318 -22.43 6.31 19.89
N GLU A 319 -21.97 5.64 20.95
CA GLU A 319 -20.61 5.72 21.47
C GLU A 319 -19.59 5.23 20.42
N MET A 320 -19.90 4.17 19.72
CA MET A 320 -19.04 3.67 18.64
C MET A 320 -18.92 4.67 17.49
N ARG A 321 -20.03 5.31 17.09
CA ARG A 321 -19.99 6.37 16.08
C ARG A 321 -19.15 7.56 16.52
N ALA A 322 -19.28 7.94 17.80
CA ALA A 322 -18.48 9.01 18.39
C ALA A 322 -16.99 8.64 18.44
N ALA A 323 -16.66 7.42 18.84
CA ALA A 323 -15.27 6.92 18.85
C ALA A 323 -14.64 6.98 17.46
N ARG A 324 -15.31 6.45 16.43
CA ARG A 324 -14.84 6.50 15.03
C ARG A 324 -14.62 7.93 14.52
N TYR A 325 -15.50 8.86 14.85
CA TYR A 325 -15.31 10.27 14.51
C TYR A 325 -14.10 10.88 15.22
N LEU A 326 -13.90 10.55 16.48
CA LEU A 326 -12.75 11.04 17.27
C LEU A 326 -11.44 10.42 16.78
N ASN A 327 -11.44 9.13 16.44
CA ASN A 327 -10.33 8.44 15.80
C ASN A 327 -9.93 9.16 14.50
N TRP A 328 -10.88 9.36 13.58
CA TRP A 328 -10.64 10.11 12.35
C TRP A 328 -10.06 11.50 12.61
N ARG A 329 -10.61 12.23 13.62
CA ARG A 329 -10.15 13.57 13.96
C ARG A 329 -8.72 13.59 14.47
N ILE A 330 -8.34 12.61 15.30
CA ILE A 330 -6.98 12.47 15.83
C ILE A 330 -6.02 12.16 14.67
N ASN A 331 -6.32 11.15 13.87
CA ASN A 331 -5.46 10.74 12.77
C ASN A 331 -5.34 11.81 11.67
N ARG A 332 -6.37 12.63 11.46
CA ARG A 332 -6.27 13.78 10.57
C ARG A 332 -5.24 14.82 11.04
N ILE A 333 -5.12 15.05 12.33
CA ILE A 333 -4.09 15.96 12.88
C ILE A 333 -2.70 15.33 12.63
N VAL A 334 -2.52 14.08 12.97
CA VAL A 334 -1.28 13.33 12.71
C VAL A 334 -0.88 13.42 11.23
N SER A 335 -1.80 13.13 10.31
CA SER A 335 -1.55 13.21 8.85
C SER A 335 -1.15 14.61 8.36
N LEU A 336 -1.59 15.68 9.01
CA LEU A 336 -1.18 17.05 8.68
C LEU A 336 0.21 17.38 9.24
N GLU A 337 0.52 16.89 10.44
CA GLU A 337 1.84 16.99 11.05
C GLU A 337 2.88 16.27 10.18
N ASP A 338 2.61 15.02 9.79
CA ASP A 338 3.47 14.24 8.91
C ASP A 338 3.68 14.91 7.55
N LYS A 339 2.60 15.39 6.94
CA LYS A 339 2.70 16.08 5.65
C LYS A 339 3.73 17.19 5.68
N ALA A 340 3.70 18.02 6.73
CA ALA A 340 4.62 19.14 6.87
C ALA A 340 6.07 18.69 7.04
N LEU A 341 6.30 17.53 7.65
CA LEU A 341 7.65 16.98 7.87
C LEU A 341 8.21 16.34 6.59
N ILE A 342 7.45 15.45 5.97
CA ILE A 342 7.93 14.71 4.78
C ILE A 342 8.17 15.66 3.59
N GLU A 343 7.40 16.76 3.46
CA GLU A 343 7.64 17.79 2.45
C GLU A 343 8.97 18.51 2.69
N ARG A 344 9.37 18.77 3.95
CA ARG A 344 10.68 19.32 4.29
C ARG A 344 11.82 18.33 4.02
N VAL A 345 11.60 17.05 4.33
CA VAL A 345 12.55 15.97 4.01
C VAL A 345 12.79 15.90 2.50
N GLN A 346 11.71 15.88 1.70
CA GLN A 346 11.82 15.87 0.24
C GLN A 346 12.62 17.08 -0.30
N GLN A 347 12.41 18.27 0.25
CA GLN A 347 13.17 19.45 -0.11
C GLN A 347 14.65 19.32 0.28
N GLY A 348 14.93 18.79 1.48
CA GLY A 348 16.28 18.56 1.96
C GLY A 348 17.07 17.55 1.12
N MET A 349 16.41 16.51 0.64
CA MET A 349 17.01 15.48 -0.22
C MET A 349 17.48 16.02 -1.59
N ALA A 350 16.97 17.14 -2.04
CA ALA A 350 17.45 17.84 -3.24
C ALA A 350 18.73 18.68 -3.00
N SER A 351 19.15 18.81 -1.74
CA SER A 351 20.34 19.61 -1.40
C SER A 351 21.64 18.91 -1.79
N ARG A 352 22.58 19.67 -2.35
CA ARG A 352 23.94 19.17 -2.63
C ARG A 352 24.75 18.83 -1.38
N SER A 353 24.30 19.30 -0.21
CA SER A 353 24.96 19.07 1.09
C SER A 353 24.56 17.76 1.74
N TYR A 354 23.56 17.06 1.21
CA TYR A 354 23.06 15.80 1.76
C TYR A 354 23.15 14.67 0.74
N THR A 355 23.62 13.52 1.16
CA THR A 355 23.69 12.30 0.34
C THR A 355 23.04 11.11 1.03
N VAL A 356 23.53 10.75 2.22
CA VAL A 356 23.00 9.70 3.08
C VAL A 356 23.06 10.16 4.53
N GLY A 357 22.16 9.70 5.38
CA GLY A 357 22.15 9.96 6.82
C GLY A 357 22.37 8.67 7.63
N PRO A 358 22.82 8.79 8.89
CA PRO A 358 22.94 7.65 9.79
C PRO A 358 21.55 7.20 10.26
N LEU A 359 21.36 5.88 10.41
CA LEU A 359 20.19 5.27 11.04
C LEU A 359 20.54 4.80 12.44
N GLY A 360 19.70 5.15 13.41
CA GLY A 360 19.78 4.69 14.80
C GLY A 360 19.43 3.22 14.96
N ASP A 361 19.75 2.62 16.11
CA ASP A 361 19.48 1.19 16.36
C ASP A 361 17.99 0.85 16.35
N GLY A 362 17.13 1.78 16.77
CA GLY A 362 15.68 1.62 16.80
C GLY A 362 14.96 1.75 15.45
N GLU A 363 15.64 2.19 14.38
CA GLU A 363 15.04 2.38 13.04
C GLU A 363 15.07 1.08 12.22
N VAL A 364 14.61 -0.02 12.83
CA VAL A 364 14.70 -1.38 12.28
C VAL A 364 13.94 -1.53 10.96
N SER A 365 12.80 -0.86 10.83
CA SER A 365 11.97 -0.89 9.63
C SER A 365 12.64 -0.19 8.46
N LEU A 366 13.29 0.95 8.69
CA LEU A 366 14.03 1.69 7.66
C LEU A 366 15.24 0.89 7.18
N LYS A 367 15.95 0.22 8.10
CA LYS A 367 17.08 -0.67 7.77
C LYS A 367 16.62 -1.84 6.89
N THR A 368 15.54 -2.52 7.29
CA THR A 368 14.98 -3.65 6.51
C THR A 368 14.50 -3.20 5.13
N PHE A 369 13.81 -2.07 5.06
CA PHE A 369 13.35 -1.48 3.81
C PHE A 369 14.53 -1.11 2.91
N GLY A 370 15.51 -0.41 3.45
CA GLY A 370 16.71 0.02 2.71
C GLY A 370 17.51 -1.15 2.14
N ARG A 371 17.70 -2.21 2.94
CA ARG A 371 18.36 -3.44 2.49
C ARG A 371 17.64 -4.05 1.29
N ARG A 372 16.33 -4.18 1.36
CA ARG A 372 15.51 -4.76 0.28
C ARG A 372 15.54 -3.92 -0.99
N ILE A 373 15.48 -2.60 -0.90
CA ILE A 373 15.64 -1.71 -2.06
C ILE A 373 17.02 -1.91 -2.70
N ARG A 374 18.10 -2.01 -1.92
CA ARG A 374 19.47 -2.22 -2.43
C ARG A 374 19.68 -3.61 -3.04
N GLU A 375 18.97 -4.62 -2.54
CA GLU A 375 18.97 -5.97 -3.13
C GLU A 375 18.26 -5.98 -4.49
N LEU A 376 17.09 -5.34 -4.61
CA LEU A 376 16.31 -5.31 -5.83
C LEU A 376 16.87 -4.36 -6.89
N ILE A 377 17.45 -3.23 -6.45
CA ILE A 377 18.02 -2.20 -7.31
C ILE A 377 19.42 -1.82 -6.78
N PRO A 378 20.46 -2.57 -7.15
CA PRO A 378 21.82 -2.37 -6.62
C PRO A 378 22.40 -0.96 -6.79
N ALA A 379 21.93 -0.20 -7.79
CA ALA A 379 22.29 1.21 -7.95
C ALA A 379 22.01 2.08 -6.69
N ALA A 380 21.07 1.66 -5.85
CA ALA A 380 20.78 2.31 -4.56
C ALA A 380 21.92 2.27 -3.54
N ARG A 381 23.01 1.52 -3.81
CA ARG A 381 24.24 1.55 -3.01
C ARG A 381 25.11 2.76 -3.32
N ALA A 382 24.97 3.35 -4.50
CA ALA A 382 25.72 4.53 -4.88
C ALA A 382 25.20 5.77 -4.13
N HIS A 383 26.05 6.46 -3.38
CA HIS A 383 25.68 7.67 -2.65
C HIS A 383 25.31 8.85 -3.56
N ARG A 384 25.63 8.79 -4.84
CA ARG A 384 25.26 9.76 -5.88
C ARG A 384 24.70 9.05 -7.10
N ALA A 385 23.84 9.74 -7.83
CA ALA A 385 23.24 9.20 -9.04
C ALA A 385 24.34 8.74 -10.04
N PRO A 386 24.22 7.51 -10.56
CA PRO A 386 25.06 7.08 -11.68
C PRO A 386 24.80 7.97 -12.93
N PRO A 387 25.64 7.92 -13.94
CA PRO A 387 25.36 8.59 -15.21
C PRO A 387 24.01 8.12 -15.81
N PRO A 388 23.27 9.00 -16.51
CA PRO A 388 22.01 8.64 -17.15
C PRO A 388 22.15 7.39 -18.05
N GLY A 389 21.11 6.55 -18.08
CA GLY A 389 21.10 5.27 -18.81
C GLY A 389 21.67 4.08 -18.03
N TRP A 390 21.90 4.25 -16.74
CA TRP A 390 22.43 3.18 -15.88
C TRP A 390 21.50 1.95 -15.78
N SER A 391 20.18 2.15 -15.83
CA SER A 391 19.22 1.05 -15.76
C SER A 391 19.18 0.21 -17.03
N ILE A 392 19.50 0.79 -18.19
CA ILE A 392 19.54 0.10 -19.48
C ILE A 392 20.77 -0.80 -19.59
N SER A 393 21.89 -0.39 -19.00
CA SER A 393 23.14 -1.17 -19.01
C SER A 393 23.09 -2.40 -18.08
N ALA A 394 22.25 -2.39 -17.05
CA ALA A 394 22.06 -3.51 -16.12
C ALA A 394 21.16 -4.63 -16.68
N ALA A 395 20.48 -4.42 -17.82
CA ALA A 395 19.59 -5.38 -18.46
C ALA A 395 20.28 -6.18 -19.59
N ARG A 396 21.58 -5.99 -19.78
CA ARG A 396 22.44 -6.76 -20.69
C ARG A 396 23.40 -7.61 -19.87
#